data_e11f1274efa253037d06b74904c67182
#
_entry.id   e11f1274efa253037d06b74904c67182
#
_cell.length_a   1.000
_cell.length_b   1.000
_cell.length_c   1.000
_cell.angle_alpha   90.00
_cell.angle_beta   90.00
_cell.angle_gamma   90.00
#
_symmetry.space_group_name_H-M   'P 1'
#
loop_
_entity.id
_entity.type
_entity.pdbx_description
1 polymer ?
#
loop_
_entity_poly.entity_id
_entity_poly.type
_entity_poly.pdbx_seq_one_letter_code
_entity_poly.pdbx_strand_id
1 'polypeptide(L)'
;MRAPFTTLLHRLAATQRGTLFLILTLSLTTAAHADTITISAAISLKDALTAIAKTFESESADKVEFNFGASGPLAAQIQQGAPVDAFISAANKQVDNLIKSGKADPTTRRVIVLNTLVLIVPTAAKNPPQSFADLTADRVGKIALGQPKTVPAGQYAMETLQNLKLADALSAKIVYGANVRQVLDYVVRNEVDAGMVYATDAKVAGDTVKVVATAPDSSHEPIEYPAVILTTATHQSAAMRFLTFLQSDPAKSIFISQGFVLPTGPTTQSRP
;
A
#
# COMPACT_ATOMS: atom_id res chain seq x y z
N MET A 1 -30.66 13.13 109.55
CA MET A 1 -31.93 13.71 109.11
C MET A 1 -31.83 14.03 107.59
N ARG A 2 -32.74 13.40 106.84
CA ARG A 2 -33.26 13.82 105.54
C ARG A 2 -32.32 14.27 104.40
N ALA A 3 -32.36 13.44 103.36
CA ALA A 3 -32.10 13.74 101.92
C ALA A 3 -32.92 14.93 101.39
N PRO A 4 -32.75 15.45 100.21
CA PRO A 4 -33.03 14.69 98.95
C PRO A 4 -32.16 15.08 97.71
N PHE A 5 -32.17 14.11 96.81
CA PHE A 5 -32.29 14.13 95.33
C PHE A 5 -32.13 15.44 94.56
N THR A 6 -31.27 15.44 93.58
CA THR A 6 -31.66 15.96 92.24
C THR A 6 -30.78 15.35 91.14
N THR A 7 -31.48 14.68 90.19
CA THR A 7 -30.99 14.04 88.97
C THR A 7 -30.65 15.11 87.92
N LEU A 8 -29.49 15.04 87.32
CA LEU A 8 -29.21 15.82 86.13
C LEU A 8 -28.67 14.94 84.99
N LEU A 9 -29.54 14.67 84.03
CA LEU A 9 -29.24 14.03 82.78
C LEU A 9 -28.27 14.89 81.98
N HIS A 10 -27.07 14.38 81.64
CA HIS A 10 -26.24 14.95 80.64
C HIS A 10 -26.34 14.07 79.36
N ARG A 11 -26.95 14.61 78.33
CA ARG A 11 -26.99 14.08 77.04
C ARG A 11 -25.57 14.00 76.37
N LEU A 12 -25.14 12.82 76.03
CA LEU A 12 -23.98 12.61 75.19
C LEU A 12 -24.40 12.96 73.75
N ALA A 13 -23.87 14.05 73.23
CA ALA A 13 -23.91 14.36 71.81
C ALA A 13 -22.75 13.62 71.12
N ALA A 14 -23.08 12.55 70.43
CA ALA A 14 -22.16 11.85 69.53
C ALA A 14 -21.91 12.67 68.28
N THR A 15 -20.77 13.33 68.17
CA THR A 15 -20.31 13.98 66.95
C THR A 15 -19.75 12.88 66.00
N GLN A 16 -20.58 12.46 65.06
CA GLN A 16 -20.18 11.65 63.91
C GLN A 16 -19.31 12.52 63.00
N ARG A 17 -17.99 12.38 63.08
CA ARG A 17 -17.05 12.88 62.07
C ARG A 17 -17.08 11.95 60.87
N GLY A 18 -17.94 12.27 59.89
CA GLY A 18 -17.92 11.62 58.60
C GLY A 18 -16.63 11.95 57.84
N THR A 19 -15.70 11.03 57.80
CA THR A 19 -14.51 11.14 56.97
C THR A 19 -14.94 10.85 55.53
N LEU A 20 -15.12 11.92 54.74
CA LEU A 20 -15.39 11.84 53.31
C LEU A 20 -14.09 11.41 52.63
N PHE A 21 -13.95 10.12 52.32
CA PHE A 21 -12.87 9.60 51.45
C PHE A 21 -13.16 10.03 49.99
N LEU A 22 -12.54 11.14 49.61
CA LEU A 22 -12.52 11.56 48.19
C LEU A 22 -11.57 10.64 47.45
N ILE A 23 -12.10 9.56 46.82
CA ILE A 23 -11.35 8.70 45.91
C ILE A 23 -11.10 9.51 44.66
N LEU A 24 -9.95 10.13 44.55
CA LEU A 24 -9.42 10.77 43.34
C LEU A 24 -9.00 9.62 42.40
N THR A 25 -9.91 9.19 41.52
CA THR A 25 -9.57 8.29 40.43
C THR A 25 -8.65 9.03 39.46
N LEU A 26 -7.34 8.80 39.63
CA LEU A 26 -6.31 9.25 38.70
C LEU A 26 -6.48 8.46 37.43
N SER A 27 -7.30 8.99 36.49
CA SER A 27 -7.35 8.47 35.12
C SER A 27 -5.97 8.66 34.53
N LEU A 28 -5.15 7.61 34.50
CA LEU A 28 -3.95 7.55 33.65
C LEU A 28 -4.43 7.59 32.21
N THR A 29 -4.54 8.78 31.65
CA THR A 29 -4.55 8.95 30.20
C THR A 29 -3.15 8.52 29.73
N THR A 30 -3.02 7.30 29.25
CA THR A 30 -1.86 6.90 28.46
C THR A 30 -1.83 7.86 27.26
N ALA A 31 -0.92 8.85 27.33
CA ALA A 31 -0.63 9.67 26.16
C ALA A 31 -0.24 8.69 25.05
N ALA A 32 -1.08 8.57 24.04
CA ALA A 32 -0.73 7.83 22.84
C ALA A 32 0.51 8.52 22.26
N HIS A 33 1.67 7.87 22.38
CA HIS A 33 2.87 8.34 21.70
C HIS A 33 2.59 8.36 20.20
N ALA A 34 2.81 9.50 19.58
CA ALA A 34 2.78 9.65 18.14
C ALA A 34 4.04 9.00 17.56
N ASP A 35 3.89 7.94 16.80
CA ASP A 35 4.98 7.29 16.11
C ASP A 35 5.06 7.79 14.66
N THR A 36 6.29 7.92 14.14
CA THR A 36 6.50 8.11 12.70
C THR A 36 6.92 6.79 12.10
N ILE A 37 6.07 6.23 11.25
CA ILE A 37 6.32 4.96 10.57
C ILE A 37 6.86 5.21 9.17
N THR A 38 7.90 4.47 8.79
CA THR A 38 8.48 4.52 7.45
C THR A 38 8.01 3.29 6.65
N ILE A 39 7.41 3.52 5.50
CA ILE A 39 6.86 2.47 4.64
C ILE A 39 7.51 2.53 3.26
N SER A 40 8.16 1.43 2.85
CA SER A 40 8.56 1.23 1.46
C SER A 40 7.37 0.73 0.65
N ALA A 41 6.99 1.44 -0.41
CA ALA A 41 5.80 1.09 -1.20
C ALA A 41 6.02 1.19 -2.70
N ALA A 42 5.38 0.30 -3.45
CA ALA A 42 5.36 0.37 -4.91
C ALA A 42 4.88 1.73 -5.40
N ILE A 43 5.61 2.33 -6.35
CA ILE A 43 5.37 3.71 -6.81
C ILE A 43 3.99 3.89 -7.45
N SER A 44 3.38 2.84 -8.00
CA SER A 44 2.01 2.87 -8.53
C SER A 44 0.95 3.16 -7.46
N LEU A 45 1.28 2.97 -6.16
CA LEU A 45 0.41 3.28 -5.03
C LEU A 45 0.54 4.73 -4.55
N LYS A 46 1.51 5.50 -5.07
CA LYS A 46 1.89 6.81 -4.50
C LYS A 46 0.69 7.73 -4.25
N ASP A 47 -0.13 7.94 -5.26
CA ASP A 47 -1.23 8.91 -5.18
C ASP A 47 -2.29 8.44 -4.18
N ALA A 48 -2.66 7.15 -4.22
CA ALA A 48 -3.62 6.56 -3.29
C ALA A 48 -3.09 6.57 -1.84
N LEU A 49 -1.87 6.08 -1.60
CA LEU A 49 -1.30 6.02 -0.24
C LEU A 49 -1.05 7.41 0.35
N THR A 50 -0.67 8.39 -0.47
CA THR A 50 -0.53 9.78 -0.01
C THR A 50 -1.88 10.36 0.45
N ALA A 51 -2.96 10.08 -0.26
CA ALA A 51 -4.30 10.52 0.13
C ALA A 51 -4.79 9.77 1.38
N ILE A 52 -4.56 8.45 1.45
CA ILE A 52 -4.94 7.61 2.59
C ILE A 52 -4.19 8.03 3.86
N ALA A 53 -2.87 8.30 3.75
CA ALA A 53 -2.08 8.73 4.89
C ALA A 53 -2.61 10.03 5.51
N LYS A 54 -3.03 11.01 4.70
CA LYS A 54 -3.66 12.24 5.20
C LYS A 54 -4.92 11.95 6.03
N THR A 55 -5.75 11.00 5.59
CA THR A 55 -6.95 10.61 6.33
C THR A 55 -6.57 9.89 7.62
N PHE A 56 -5.65 8.93 7.57
CA PHE A 56 -5.14 8.20 8.73
C PHE A 56 -4.54 9.15 9.78
N GLU A 57 -3.70 10.10 9.36
CA GLU A 57 -3.05 11.08 10.25
C GLU A 57 -4.03 12.09 10.86
N SER A 58 -5.22 12.28 10.26
CA SER A 58 -6.28 13.10 10.86
C SER A 58 -7.06 12.37 11.95
N GLU A 59 -7.05 11.03 11.92
CA GLU A 59 -7.76 10.15 12.84
C GLU A 59 -6.83 9.50 13.89
N SER A 60 -5.50 9.60 13.67
CA SER A 60 -4.46 9.00 14.51
C SER A 60 -3.41 10.05 14.87
N ALA A 61 -2.70 9.86 15.99
CA ALA A 61 -1.52 10.66 16.32
C ALA A 61 -0.30 10.26 15.46
N ASP A 62 -0.29 9.06 14.88
CA ASP A 62 0.83 8.55 14.10
C ASP A 62 1.03 9.30 12.77
N LYS A 63 2.30 9.34 12.31
CA LYS A 63 2.69 9.91 11.02
C LYS A 63 3.20 8.83 10.09
N VAL A 64 3.02 9.02 8.78
CA VAL A 64 3.44 8.05 7.76
C VAL A 64 4.38 8.69 6.77
N GLU A 65 5.60 8.18 6.69
CA GLU A 65 6.59 8.53 5.68
C GLU A 65 6.73 7.42 4.66
N PHE A 66 6.78 7.77 3.37
CA PHE A 66 6.89 6.80 2.30
C PHE A 66 8.21 6.89 1.56
N ASN A 67 8.80 5.71 1.32
CA ASN A 67 9.83 5.51 0.31
C ASN A 67 9.20 4.83 -0.90
N PHE A 68 8.92 5.60 -1.98
CA PHE A 68 8.29 5.07 -3.19
C PHE A 68 9.32 4.64 -4.23
N GLY A 69 9.12 3.46 -4.82
CA GLY A 69 10.00 2.93 -5.86
C GLY A 69 9.45 1.68 -6.54
N ALA A 70 10.22 1.08 -7.44
CA ALA A 70 9.92 -0.25 -7.94
C ALA A 70 10.11 -1.28 -6.82
N SER A 71 9.21 -2.26 -6.74
CA SER A 71 9.19 -3.22 -5.62
C SER A 71 10.47 -4.05 -5.50
N GLY A 72 11.14 -4.37 -6.62
CA GLY A 72 12.39 -5.12 -6.59
C GLY A 72 13.54 -4.38 -5.89
N PRO A 73 13.91 -3.15 -6.31
CA PRO A 73 14.89 -2.32 -5.61
C PRO A 73 14.55 -2.07 -4.14
N LEU A 74 13.27 -1.80 -3.81
CA LEU A 74 12.86 -1.61 -2.42
C LEU A 74 13.07 -2.89 -1.59
N ALA A 75 12.69 -4.05 -2.12
CA ALA A 75 12.95 -5.33 -1.45
C ALA A 75 14.46 -5.60 -1.28
N ALA A 76 15.29 -5.24 -2.26
CA ALA A 76 16.74 -5.35 -2.15
C ALA A 76 17.32 -4.46 -1.04
N GLN A 77 16.83 -3.22 -0.91
CA GLN A 77 17.21 -2.32 0.19
C GLN A 77 16.82 -2.90 1.56
N ILE A 78 15.61 -3.48 1.67
CA ILE A 78 15.16 -4.15 2.90
C ILE A 78 16.05 -5.35 3.24
N GLN A 79 16.42 -6.16 2.25
CA GLN A 79 17.38 -7.26 2.45
C GLN A 79 18.73 -6.77 2.99
N GLN A 80 19.16 -5.59 2.58
CA GLN A 80 20.40 -4.93 3.01
C GLN A 80 20.26 -4.18 4.35
N GLY A 81 19.06 -4.21 4.97
CA GLY A 81 18.84 -3.63 6.29
C GLY A 81 18.34 -2.18 6.27
N ALA A 82 17.65 -1.75 5.19
CA ALA A 82 17.00 -0.44 5.20
C ALA A 82 16.04 -0.31 6.40
N PRO A 83 16.11 0.81 7.15
CA PRO A 83 15.30 1.02 8.36
C PRO A 83 13.87 1.44 7.99
N VAL A 84 13.03 0.47 7.66
CA VAL A 84 11.62 0.66 7.34
C VAL A 84 10.75 -0.29 8.17
N ASP A 85 9.51 0.12 8.48
CA ASP A 85 8.60 -0.64 9.34
C ASP A 85 7.72 -1.61 8.55
N ALA A 86 7.29 -1.21 7.34
CA ALA A 86 6.44 -2.03 6.50
C ALA A 86 6.82 -1.94 5.02
N PHE A 87 6.40 -2.96 4.27
CA PHE A 87 6.61 -3.02 2.82
C PHE A 87 5.30 -3.34 2.11
N ILE A 88 4.99 -2.59 1.04
CA ILE A 88 3.83 -2.81 0.17
C ILE A 88 4.33 -2.96 -1.26
N SER A 89 4.25 -4.18 -1.78
CA SER A 89 4.74 -4.55 -3.13
C SER A 89 3.61 -4.54 -4.15
N ALA A 90 3.96 -4.39 -5.44
CA ALA A 90 3.04 -4.57 -6.56
C ALA A 90 3.12 -6.01 -7.15
N ALA A 91 3.74 -6.95 -6.43
CA ALA A 91 3.74 -8.37 -6.76
C ALA A 91 4.06 -9.21 -5.52
N ASN A 92 3.58 -10.44 -5.50
CA ASN A 92 3.77 -11.38 -4.40
C ASN A 92 5.24 -11.76 -4.20
N LYS A 93 5.98 -12.00 -5.29
CA LYS A 93 7.36 -12.49 -5.31
C LYS A 93 8.28 -11.75 -4.34
N GLN A 94 8.20 -10.43 -4.26
CA GLN A 94 9.08 -9.62 -3.42
C GLN A 94 8.79 -9.81 -1.94
N VAL A 95 7.52 -9.84 -1.56
CA VAL A 95 7.09 -10.09 -0.17
C VAL A 95 7.42 -11.52 0.24
N ASP A 96 7.12 -12.51 -0.61
CA ASP A 96 7.40 -13.92 -0.33
C ASP A 96 8.90 -14.18 -0.15
N ASN A 97 9.76 -13.52 -0.92
CA ASN A 97 11.21 -13.60 -0.75
C ASN A 97 11.68 -12.98 0.59
N LEU A 98 11.09 -11.86 1.03
CA LEU A 98 11.40 -11.26 2.33
C LEU A 98 10.94 -12.16 3.48
N ILE A 99 9.78 -12.80 3.36
CA ILE A 99 9.28 -13.77 4.34
C ILE A 99 10.23 -14.97 4.41
N LYS A 100 10.58 -15.58 3.26
CA LYS A 100 11.50 -16.73 3.18
C LYS A 100 12.87 -16.44 3.78
N SER A 101 13.34 -15.20 3.69
CA SER A 101 14.63 -14.77 4.28
C SER A 101 14.51 -14.29 5.73
N GLY A 102 13.35 -14.40 6.37
CA GLY A 102 13.12 -13.97 7.75
C GLY A 102 13.12 -12.45 7.97
N LYS A 103 13.00 -11.67 6.88
CA LYS A 103 12.98 -10.19 6.94
C LYS A 103 11.60 -9.59 7.14
N ALA A 104 10.54 -10.39 6.93
CA ALA A 104 9.16 -9.95 7.10
C ALA A 104 8.36 -10.98 7.89
N ASP A 105 7.42 -10.52 8.71
CA ASP A 105 6.54 -11.36 9.51
C ASP A 105 5.38 -11.91 8.65
N PRO A 106 5.36 -13.22 8.37
CA PRO A 106 4.34 -13.84 7.54
C PRO A 106 2.91 -13.69 8.08
N THR A 107 2.76 -13.54 9.40
CA THR A 107 1.44 -13.42 10.05
C THR A 107 0.77 -12.08 9.75
N THR A 108 1.54 -11.09 9.33
CA THR A 108 1.06 -9.75 8.99
C THR A 108 0.74 -9.58 7.51
N ARG A 109 1.08 -10.58 6.66
CA ARG A 109 0.87 -10.53 5.22
C ARG A 109 -0.61 -10.40 4.88
N ARG A 110 -0.95 -9.42 4.05
CA ARG A 110 -2.30 -9.23 3.52
C ARG A 110 -2.26 -8.60 2.14
N VAL A 111 -3.17 -8.99 1.25
CA VAL A 111 -3.38 -8.33 -0.04
C VAL A 111 -4.26 -7.11 0.21
N ILE A 112 -3.78 -5.94 -0.20
CA ILE A 112 -4.49 -4.66 0.03
C ILE A 112 -5.43 -4.35 -1.13
N VAL A 113 -4.92 -4.42 -2.35
CA VAL A 113 -5.66 -4.13 -3.60
C VAL A 113 -5.15 -5.01 -4.74
N LEU A 114 -5.90 -5.02 -5.83
CA LEU A 114 -5.57 -5.63 -7.12
C LEU A 114 -5.45 -4.53 -8.18
N ASN A 115 -4.85 -4.87 -9.32
CA ASN A 115 -4.75 -3.97 -10.47
C ASN A 115 -4.91 -4.73 -11.78
N THR A 116 -4.89 -4.00 -12.89
CA THR A 116 -4.99 -4.53 -14.23
C THR A 116 -3.84 -3.98 -15.07
N LEU A 117 -3.23 -4.79 -15.91
CA LEU A 117 -2.20 -4.37 -16.86
C LEU A 117 -2.83 -3.89 -18.15
N VAL A 118 -2.40 -2.74 -18.65
CA VAL A 118 -2.94 -2.12 -19.88
C VAL A 118 -1.83 -1.70 -20.83
N LEU A 119 -2.15 -1.73 -22.11
CA LEU A 119 -1.36 -1.13 -23.18
C LEU A 119 -1.85 0.30 -23.40
N ILE A 120 -0.93 1.25 -23.29
CA ILE A 120 -1.21 2.68 -23.49
C ILE A 120 -0.41 3.25 -24.65
N VAL A 121 -0.96 4.29 -25.27
CA VAL A 121 -0.31 5.06 -26.33
C VAL A 121 -0.46 6.56 -26.05
N PRO A 122 0.42 7.42 -26.59
CA PRO A 122 0.23 8.86 -26.51
C PRO A 122 -1.08 9.29 -27.17
N THR A 123 -1.83 10.19 -26.56
CA THR A 123 -3.08 10.70 -27.15
C THR A 123 -2.84 11.42 -28.47
N ALA A 124 -1.68 12.07 -28.63
CA ALA A 124 -1.28 12.79 -29.84
C ALA A 124 -0.76 11.86 -30.96
N ALA A 125 -0.62 10.55 -30.72
CA ALA A 125 -0.07 9.62 -31.72
C ALA A 125 -0.95 9.54 -32.97
N LYS A 126 -0.30 9.66 -34.12
CA LYS A 126 -0.94 9.43 -35.41
C LYS A 126 -0.87 7.95 -35.77
N ASN A 127 -2.00 7.27 -35.93
CA ASN A 127 -2.06 5.82 -36.26
C ASN A 127 -1.35 4.93 -35.17
N PRO A 128 -1.73 5.02 -33.89
CA PRO A 128 -1.14 4.20 -32.86
C PRO A 128 -1.56 2.72 -32.96
N PRO A 129 -0.83 1.77 -32.35
CA PRO A 129 -1.30 0.39 -32.20
C PRO A 129 -2.62 0.37 -31.41
N GLN A 130 -3.53 -0.54 -31.80
CA GLN A 130 -4.85 -0.70 -31.15
C GLN A 130 -4.95 -2.02 -30.36
N SER A 131 -3.95 -2.89 -30.50
CA SER A 131 -3.89 -4.19 -29.85
C SER A 131 -2.45 -4.59 -29.55
N PHE A 132 -2.26 -5.64 -28.74
CA PHE A 132 -0.93 -6.22 -28.53
C PHE A 132 -0.32 -6.77 -29.83
N ALA A 133 -1.13 -7.33 -30.72
CA ALA A 133 -0.65 -7.84 -32.01
C ALA A 133 -0.10 -6.73 -32.90
N ASP A 134 -0.70 -5.55 -32.87
CA ASP A 134 -0.26 -4.39 -33.67
C ASP A 134 1.15 -3.89 -33.30
N LEU A 135 1.66 -4.26 -32.15
CA LEU A 135 3.01 -3.89 -31.70
C LEU A 135 4.10 -4.45 -32.61
N THR A 136 3.81 -5.53 -33.38
CA THR A 136 4.75 -6.12 -34.33
C THR A 136 4.88 -5.31 -35.61
N ALA A 137 3.90 -4.45 -35.94
CA ALA A 137 3.90 -3.67 -37.18
C ALA A 137 5.13 -2.74 -37.25
N ASP A 138 5.63 -2.52 -38.48
CA ASP A 138 6.83 -1.71 -38.77
C ASP A 138 6.67 -0.25 -38.31
N ARG A 139 5.43 0.27 -38.29
CA ARG A 139 5.14 1.62 -37.78
C ARG A 139 5.34 1.80 -36.29
N VAL A 140 5.47 0.72 -35.50
CA VAL A 140 5.75 0.74 -34.08
C VAL A 140 7.25 0.53 -33.89
N GLY A 141 7.97 1.57 -33.52
CA GLY A 141 9.43 1.54 -33.36
C GLY A 141 9.86 1.20 -31.93
N LYS A 142 9.23 1.81 -30.92
CA LYS A 142 9.63 1.65 -29.52
C LYS A 142 8.45 1.37 -28.61
N ILE A 143 8.64 0.46 -27.66
CA ILE A 143 7.64 0.04 -26.66
C ILE A 143 8.29 0.11 -25.30
N ALA A 144 7.72 0.85 -24.35
CA ALA A 144 8.24 0.95 -23.00
C ALA A 144 7.65 -0.13 -22.08
N LEU A 145 8.50 -0.86 -21.38
CA LEU A 145 8.16 -1.79 -20.29
C LEU A 145 8.99 -1.47 -19.06
N GLY A 146 8.50 -1.83 -17.87
CA GLY A 146 9.36 -1.89 -16.69
C GLY A 146 10.45 -2.97 -16.88
N GLN A 147 11.62 -2.81 -16.24
CA GLN A 147 12.65 -3.85 -16.27
C GLN A 147 12.10 -5.15 -15.63
N PRO A 148 11.92 -6.27 -16.37
CA PRO A 148 11.18 -7.45 -15.89
C PRO A 148 11.76 -8.10 -14.62
N LYS A 149 13.07 -7.99 -14.43
CA LYS A 149 13.75 -8.59 -13.26
C LYS A 149 13.45 -7.84 -11.96
N THR A 150 13.14 -6.56 -12.02
CA THR A 150 13.08 -5.66 -10.85
C THR A 150 11.78 -4.88 -10.71
N VAL A 151 11.03 -4.71 -11.80
CA VAL A 151 9.78 -3.93 -11.83
C VAL A 151 8.60 -4.88 -12.03
N PRO A 152 7.67 -5.00 -11.06
CA PRO A 152 6.51 -5.90 -11.18
C PRO A 152 5.69 -5.69 -12.46
N ALA A 153 5.35 -4.44 -12.81
CA ALA A 153 4.63 -4.15 -14.07
C ALA A 153 5.38 -4.68 -15.31
N GLY A 154 6.72 -4.62 -15.30
CA GLY A 154 7.56 -5.18 -16.36
C GLY A 154 7.57 -6.71 -16.36
N GLN A 155 7.51 -7.35 -15.19
CA GLN A 155 7.37 -8.79 -15.07
C GLN A 155 6.06 -9.24 -15.73
N TYR A 156 4.91 -8.67 -15.31
CA TYR A 156 3.59 -8.98 -15.89
C TYR A 156 3.52 -8.66 -17.38
N ALA A 157 4.14 -7.54 -17.82
CA ALA A 157 4.21 -7.19 -19.22
C ALA A 157 4.96 -8.26 -20.04
N MET A 158 6.09 -8.74 -19.54
CA MET A 158 6.86 -9.78 -20.21
C MET A 158 6.12 -11.12 -20.23
N GLU A 159 5.47 -11.51 -19.13
CA GLU A 159 4.60 -12.69 -19.05
C GLU A 159 3.49 -12.60 -20.12
N THR A 160 2.82 -11.45 -20.20
CA THR A 160 1.78 -11.20 -21.22
C THR A 160 2.32 -11.37 -22.62
N LEU A 161 3.45 -10.73 -22.96
CA LEU A 161 4.05 -10.82 -24.29
C LEU A 161 4.51 -12.25 -24.62
N GLN A 162 5.02 -13.01 -23.66
CA GLN A 162 5.40 -14.41 -23.83
C GLN A 162 4.19 -15.29 -24.07
N ASN A 163 3.13 -15.15 -23.28
CA ASN A 163 1.89 -15.94 -23.44
C ASN A 163 1.16 -15.62 -24.76
N LEU A 164 1.24 -14.36 -25.21
CA LEU A 164 0.75 -13.96 -26.53
C LEU A 164 1.71 -14.31 -27.68
N LYS A 165 2.88 -14.90 -27.41
CA LYS A 165 3.92 -15.27 -28.39
C LYS A 165 4.48 -14.06 -29.17
N LEU A 166 4.54 -12.91 -28.52
CA LEU A 166 5.01 -11.65 -29.11
C LEU A 166 6.41 -11.25 -28.61
N ALA A 167 6.90 -11.84 -27.51
CA ALA A 167 8.13 -11.40 -26.82
C ALA A 167 9.36 -11.37 -27.74
N ASP A 168 9.58 -12.43 -28.53
CA ASP A 168 10.75 -12.54 -29.41
C ASP A 168 10.69 -11.49 -30.54
N ALA A 169 9.54 -11.34 -31.20
CA ALA A 169 9.35 -10.39 -32.30
C ALA A 169 9.50 -8.92 -31.84
N LEU A 170 9.21 -8.64 -30.54
CA LEU A 170 9.25 -7.29 -29.98
C LEU A 170 10.57 -6.98 -29.29
N SER A 171 11.46 -7.95 -29.09
CA SER A 171 12.68 -7.80 -28.27
C SER A 171 13.54 -6.60 -28.65
N ALA A 172 13.70 -6.32 -29.96
CA ALA A 172 14.48 -5.20 -30.48
C ALA A 172 13.77 -3.83 -30.33
N LYS A 173 12.47 -3.81 -30.03
CA LYS A 173 11.65 -2.58 -29.87
C LYS A 173 11.51 -2.16 -28.41
N ILE A 174 11.89 -3.02 -27.46
CA ILE A 174 11.63 -2.78 -26.02
C ILE A 174 12.63 -1.81 -25.44
N VAL A 175 12.11 -0.78 -24.76
CA VAL A 175 12.85 0.15 -23.90
C VAL A 175 12.44 -0.07 -22.46
N TYR A 176 13.40 -0.25 -21.57
CA TYR A 176 13.11 -0.55 -20.17
C TYR A 176 13.12 0.70 -19.28
N GLY A 177 12.07 0.86 -18.47
CA GLY A 177 12.00 1.82 -17.38
C GLY A 177 12.42 1.21 -16.04
N ALA A 178 13.02 2.03 -15.18
CA ALA A 178 13.43 1.61 -13.83
C ALA A 178 12.24 1.41 -12.88
N ASN A 179 11.07 1.92 -13.22
CA ASN A 179 9.79 1.72 -12.54
C ASN A 179 8.63 2.01 -13.50
N VAL A 180 7.38 1.70 -13.09
CA VAL A 180 6.21 1.87 -13.95
C VAL A 180 5.89 3.33 -14.26
N ARG A 181 6.19 4.28 -13.37
CA ARG A 181 5.96 5.71 -13.64
C ARG A 181 6.93 6.25 -14.68
N GLN A 182 8.17 5.77 -14.73
CA GLN A 182 9.08 6.11 -15.82
C GLN A 182 8.58 5.56 -17.17
N VAL A 183 7.99 4.37 -17.19
CA VAL A 183 7.33 3.84 -18.40
C VAL A 183 6.20 4.77 -18.85
N LEU A 184 5.34 5.19 -17.92
CA LEU A 184 4.28 6.16 -18.17
C LEU A 184 4.83 7.47 -18.74
N ASP A 185 5.89 8.00 -18.13
CA ASP A 185 6.53 9.26 -18.54
C ASP A 185 7.05 9.19 -19.99
N TYR A 186 7.64 8.07 -20.41
CA TYR A 186 8.07 7.87 -21.81
C TYR A 186 6.91 7.96 -22.78
N VAL A 187 5.75 7.39 -22.44
CA VAL A 187 4.55 7.46 -23.27
C VAL A 187 3.97 8.88 -23.28
N VAL A 188 3.82 9.51 -22.11
CA VAL A 188 3.30 10.89 -21.97
C VAL A 188 4.13 11.87 -22.79
N ARG A 189 5.45 11.70 -22.81
CA ARG A 189 6.38 12.56 -23.56
C ARG A 189 6.52 12.19 -25.04
N ASN A 190 5.77 11.17 -25.51
CA ASN A 190 5.85 10.67 -26.87
C ASN A 190 7.29 10.24 -27.28
N GLU A 191 8.05 9.68 -26.34
CA GLU A 191 9.40 9.14 -26.54
C GLU A 191 9.35 7.68 -27.04
N VAL A 192 8.18 7.05 -26.90
CA VAL A 192 7.86 5.70 -27.36
C VAL A 192 6.45 5.66 -27.96
N ASP A 193 6.20 4.68 -28.82
CA ASP A 193 4.91 4.54 -29.52
C ASP A 193 3.83 3.90 -28.61
N ALA A 194 4.24 3.08 -27.66
CA ALA A 194 3.35 2.42 -26.70
C ALA A 194 4.09 2.09 -25.39
N GLY A 195 3.34 1.81 -24.34
CA GLY A 195 3.88 1.31 -23.09
C GLY A 195 2.89 0.41 -22.37
N MET A 196 3.41 -0.49 -21.53
CA MET A 196 2.59 -1.33 -20.67
C MET A 196 2.73 -0.87 -19.23
N VAL A 197 1.61 -0.44 -18.64
CA VAL A 197 1.51 0.11 -17.29
C VAL A 197 0.26 -0.46 -16.60
N TYR A 198 0.06 -0.12 -15.34
CA TYR A 198 -1.20 -0.45 -14.68
C TYR A 198 -2.32 0.52 -15.11
N ALA A 199 -3.57 0.05 -15.05
CA ALA A 199 -4.75 0.88 -15.32
C ALA A 199 -4.79 2.12 -14.41
N THR A 200 -4.33 2.01 -13.17
CA THR A 200 -4.20 3.13 -12.23
C THR A 200 -3.18 4.17 -12.70
N ASP A 201 -2.08 3.76 -13.32
CA ASP A 201 -1.08 4.70 -13.88
C ASP A 201 -1.66 5.45 -15.10
N ALA A 202 -2.39 4.73 -15.97
CA ALA A 202 -3.10 5.35 -17.09
C ALA A 202 -4.14 6.38 -16.61
N LYS A 203 -4.86 6.07 -15.52
CA LYS A 203 -5.82 6.98 -14.90
C LYS A 203 -5.14 8.25 -14.36
N VAL A 204 -3.97 8.13 -13.74
CA VAL A 204 -3.19 9.29 -13.26
C VAL A 204 -2.75 10.18 -14.42
N ALA A 205 -2.39 9.61 -15.56
CA ALA A 205 -2.01 10.38 -16.75
C ALA A 205 -3.20 11.11 -17.40
N GLY A 206 -4.44 10.69 -17.12
CA GLY A 206 -5.63 11.30 -17.66
C GLY A 206 -5.63 11.31 -19.20
N ASP A 207 -5.97 12.46 -19.78
CA ASP A 207 -6.14 12.63 -21.22
C ASP A 207 -4.83 12.64 -22.02
N THR A 208 -3.66 12.52 -21.38
CA THR A 208 -2.37 12.53 -22.08
C THR A 208 -2.03 11.18 -22.73
N VAL A 209 -2.67 10.10 -22.27
CA VAL A 209 -2.54 8.76 -22.84
C VAL A 209 -3.90 8.14 -23.13
N LYS A 210 -3.93 7.16 -24.05
CA LYS A 210 -5.11 6.33 -24.31
C LYS A 210 -4.79 4.88 -23.96
N VAL A 211 -5.69 4.23 -23.24
CA VAL A 211 -5.69 2.78 -23.08
C VAL A 211 -6.27 2.18 -24.37
N VAL A 212 -5.49 1.37 -25.07
CA VAL A 212 -5.90 0.73 -26.34
C VAL A 212 -6.15 -0.77 -26.20
N ALA A 213 -5.58 -1.41 -25.17
CA ALA A 213 -5.87 -2.81 -24.88
C ALA A 213 -5.64 -3.10 -23.38
N THR A 214 -6.38 -4.07 -22.85
CA THR A 214 -6.18 -4.65 -21.53
C THR A 214 -5.54 -6.03 -21.70
N ALA A 215 -4.53 -6.35 -20.90
CA ALA A 215 -3.92 -7.67 -20.92
C ALA A 215 -4.95 -8.72 -20.46
N PRO A 216 -5.07 -9.86 -21.18
CA PRO A 216 -5.94 -10.94 -20.73
C PRO A 216 -5.49 -11.47 -19.36
N ASP A 217 -6.41 -11.72 -18.44
CA ASP A 217 -6.11 -12.26 -17.10
C ASP A 217 -5.32 -13.56 -17.16
N SER A 218 -5.54 -14.39 -18.18
CA SER A 218 -4.81 -15.63 -18.41
C SER A 218 -3.38 -15.45 -18.94
N SER A 219 -2.98 -14.23 -19.25
CA SER A 219 -1.66 -13.92 -19.86
C SER A 219 -0.57 -13.60 -18.83
N HIS A 220 -0.92 -13.41 -17.59
CA HIS A 220 0.02 -13.12 -16.50
C HIS A 220 -0.54 -13.59 -15.15
N GLU A 221 0.32 -13.67 -14.15
CA GLU A 221 -0.12 -13.92 -12.77
C GLU A 221 -1.02 -12.78 -12.27
N PRO A 222 -1.94 -13.05 -11.32
CA PRO A 222 -2.78 -12.01 -10.73
C PRO A 222 -1.96 -10.85 -10.15
N ILE A 223 -2.35 -9.63 -10.47
CA ILE A 223 -1.67 -8.42 -10.04
C ILE A 223 -2.18 -8.06 -8.65
N GLU A 224 -1.53 -8.59 -7.63
CA GLU A 224 -1.84 -8.38 -6.22
C GLU A 224 -0.83 -7.43 -5.58
N TYR A 225 -1.32 -6.62 -4.64
CA TYR A 225 -0.49 -5.73 -3.83
C TYR A 225 -0.44 -6.24 -2.38
N PRO A 226 0.47 -7.16 -2.06
CA PRO A 226 0.68 -7.62 -0.70
C PRO A 226 1.41 -6.56 0.12
N ALA A 227 0.98 -6.42 1.39
CA ALA A 227 1.66 -5.66 2.43
C ALA A 227 2.13 -6.59 3.55
N VAL A 228 3.21 -6.22 4.21
CA VAL A 228 3.80 -6.97 5.31
C VAL A 228 4.57 -6.04 6.26
N ILE A 229 4.62 -6.36 7.55
CA ILE A 229 5.48 -5.71 8.53
C ILE A 229 6.84 -6.40 8.54
N LEU A 230 7.90 -5.62 8.66
CA LEU A 230 9.26 -6.15 8.69
C LEU A 230 9.64 -6.62 10.10
N THR A 231 10.46 -7.66 10.19
CA THR A 231 10.92 -8.19 11.48
C THR A 231 11.82 -7.21 12.25
N THR A 232 12.40 -6.24 11.54
CA THR A 232 13.25 -5.17 12.09
C THR A 232 12.50 -3.87 12.36
N ALA A 233 11.17 -3.85 12.18
CA ALA A 233 10.35 -2.66 12.40
C ALA A 233 10.48 -2.15 13.84
N THR A 234 10.77 -0.88 14.00
CA THR A 234 10.85 -0.21 15.32
C THR A 234 9.48 0.24 15.81
N HIS A 235 8.54 0.50 14.89
CA HIS A 235 7.18 0.98 15.19
C HIS A 235 6.12 -0.04 14.75
N GLN A 236 6.29 -1.33 15.14
CA GLN A 236 5.41 -2.43 14.69
C GLN A 236 3.93 -2.16 14.95
N SER A 237 3.58 -1.66 16.15
CA SER A 237 2.18 -1.39 16.52
C SER A 237 1.56 -0.29 15.65
N ALA A 238 2.28 0.79 15.37
CA ALA A 238 1.81 1.86 14.52
C ALA A 238 1.71 1.41 13.05
N ALA A 239 2.70 0.63 12.56
CA ALA A 239 2.65 0.03 11.24
C ALA A 239 1.44 -0.91 11.09
N MET A 240 1.12 -1.70 12.12
CA MET A 240 -0.07 -2.56 12.12
C MET A 240 -1.36 -1.74 12.08
N ARG A 241 -1.44 -0.63 12.84
CA ARG A 241 -2.59 0.29 12.77
C ARG A 241 -2.80 0.82 11.35
N PHE A 242 -1.73 1.27 10.70
CA PHE A 242 -1.81 1.76 9.32
C PHE A 242 -2.20 0.65 8.33
N LEU A 243 -1.57 -0.52 8.38
CA LEU A 243 -1.94 -1.65 7.51
C LEU A 243 -3.40 -2.08 7.72
N THR A 244 -3.91 -1.97 8.94
CA THR A 244 -5.33 -2.23 9.24
C THR A 244 -6.22 -1.12 8.66
N PHE A 245 -5.79 0.14 8.77
CA PHE A 245 -6.50 1.28 8.19
C PHE A 245 -6.62 1.19 6.66
N LEU A 246 -5.61 0.62 5.96
CA LEU A 246 -5.70 0.37 4.51
C LEU A 246 -6.90 -0.51 4.11
N GLN A 247 -7.48 -1.26 5.06
CA GLN A 247 -8.67 -2.11 4.84
C GLN A 247 -9.97 -1.44 5.33
N SER A 248 -9.93 -0.22 5.84
CA SER A 248 -11.11 0.55 6.26
C SER A 248 -11.90 1.07 5.06
N ASP A 249 -13.17 1.42 5.28
CA ASP A 249 -14.02 1.94 4.22
C ASP A 249 -13.51 3.28 3.64
N PRO A 250 -12.98 4.24 4.43
CA PRO A 250 -12.33 5.43 3.88
C PRO A 250 -11.17 5.10 2.94
N ALA A 251 -10.26 4.20 3.33
CA ALA A 251 -9.14 3.80 2.49
C ALA A 251 -9.58 3.06 1.23
N LYS A 252 -10.54 2.13 1.34
CA LYS A 252 -11.14 1.42 0.20
C LYS A 252 -11.76 2.39 -0.81
N SER A 253 -12.49 3.39 -0.33
CA SER A 253 -13.09 4.42 -1.20
C SER A 253 -12.04 5.18 -1.98
N ILE A 254 -10.92 5.53 -1.34
CA ILE A 254 -9.78 6.19 -2.01
C ILE A 254 -9.17 5.25 -3.05
N PHE A 255 -8.90 3.98 -2.73
CA PHE A 255 -8.34 3.02 -3.69
C PHE A 255 -9.24 2.87 -4.91
N ILE A 256 -10.55 2.69 -4.73
CA ILE A 256 -11.53 2.59 -5.84
C ILE A 256 -11.51 3.89 -6.68
N SER A 257 -11.49 5.05 -6.03
CA SER A 257 -11.44 6.34 -6.74
C SER A 257 -10.18 6.49 -7.58
N GLN A 258 -9.07 5.87 -7.19
CA GLN A 258 -7.82 5.83 -7.93
C GLN A 258 -7.77 4.71 -9.00
N GLY A 259 -8.80 3.85 -9.08
CA GLY A 259 -8.92 2.81 -10.11
C GLY A 259 -8.37 1.44 -9.69
N PHE A 260 -8.03 1.24 -8.43
CA PHE A 260 -7.69 -0.08 -7.90
C PHE A 260 -8.94 -0.95 -7.74
N VAL A 261 -8.74 -2.26 -7.79
CA VAL A 261 -9.79 -3.26 -7.54
C VAL A 261 -9.59 -3.83 -6.12
N LEU A 262 -10.68 -3.99 -5.37
CA LEU A 262 -10.60 -4.60 -4.05
C LEU A 262 -10.57 -6.13 -4.17
N PRO A 263 -9.81 -6.83 -3.28
CA PRO A 263 -9.84 -8.28 -3.24
C PRO A 263 -11.25 -8.79 -2.88
N THR A 264 -11.70 -9.83 -3.58
CA THR A 264 -12.97 -10.53 -3.27
C THR A 264 -12.67 -11.67 -2.30
N GLY A 265 -13.02 -11.52 -1.01
CA GLY A 265 -12.87 -12.56 0.02
C GLY A 265 -11.95 -12.18 1.18
N PRO A 266 -11.87 -13.00 2.25
CA PRO A 266 -10.99 -12.72 3.38
C PRO A 266 -9.52 -12.70 2.92
N THR A 267 -8.83 -11.62 3.21
CA THR A 267 -7.46 -11.30 2.80
C THR A 267 -6.37 -12.17 3.46
N THR A 268 -6.74 -13.24 4.13
CA THR A 268 -5.84 -14.17 4.81
C THR A 268 -5.77 -15.49 4.04
N GLN A 269 -4.89 -15.58 3.05
CA GLN A 269 -4.44 -16.86 2.55
C GLN A 269 -2.93 -16.87 2.39
N SER A 270 -2.25 -17.53 3.34
CA SER A 270 -0.98 -18.20 3.07
C SER A 270 -1.26 -19.25 1.98
N ARG A 271 -0.79 -19.01 0.74
CA ARG A 271 -0.63 -20.12 -0.21
C ARG A 271 0.47 -21.06 0.34
N PRO A 272 0.27 -22.38 0.30
CA PRO A 272 1.24 -23.36 0.78
C PRO A 272 2.57 -23.32 0.03
#